data_6a8a55361a6c99e73c333d9ba02cb0b9
#
_entry.id   6a8a55361a6c99e73c333d9ba02cb0b9
#
_cell.length_a   1.000
_cell.length_b   1.000
_cell.length_c   1.000
_cell.angle_alpha   90.00
_cell.angle_beta   90.00
_cell.angle_gamma   90.00
#
_symmetry.space_group_name_H-M   'P 1'
#
loop_
_entity.id
_entity.type
_entity.pdbx_description
1 polymer ?
#
loop_
_entity_poly.entity_id
_entity_poly.type
_entity_poly.pdbx_seq_one_letter_code
_entity_poly.pdbx_strand_id
1 'polypeptide(L)'
;MNTHRSAFAGRNFEYYSEDGVLSGKIASGVVSGAADKGVFAYIKHFALNDQEYMRTTNLCTWANEQAIREIYLKPFEICVKNAKTTINYISDENGTMSSKEINATTAMMSSFNRIGTTWAGGYKNLMTNVLRDEWNFHGAVISDFNLYGYMPSDQGMRAGTDMQLTWNKNFTDTDSATSRIALRNAYHNLFYMVANSNAMQGIAPGTIISYTLSGWQI
;
A
#
# COMPACT_ATOMS: atom_id res chain seq x y z
N MET A 1 -0.68 9.75 5.43
CA MET A 1 0.09 9.62 6.69
C MET A 1 1.42 10.36 6.70
N ASN A 2 1.64 11.21 5.74
CA ASN A 2 2.80 12.12 5.79
C ASN A 2 2.68 13.02 7.03
N THR A 3 3.76 13.69 7.41
CA THR A 3 3.79 14.56 8.59
C THR A 3 3.62 16.03 8.19
N HIS A 4 3.16 16.86 9.13
CA HIS A 4 3.11 18.30 8.94
C HIS A 4 4.53 18.90 8.97
N ARG A 5 5.15 19.07 7.81
CA ARG A 5 6.52 19.59 7.68
C ARG A 5 6.60 21.09 7.38
N SER A 6 5.57 21.61 6.72
CA SER A 6 5.47 23.01 6.33
C SER A 6 4.01 23.43 6.25
N ALA A 7 3.69 24.64 6.65
CA ALA A 7 2.36 25.22 6.45
C ALA A 7 1.95 25.29 4.96
N PHE A 8 2.93 25.33 4.07
CA PHE A 8 2.73 25.43 2.62
C PHE A 8 2.76 24.07 1.90
N ALA A 9 2.75 22.96 2.63
CA ALA A 9 2.79 21.61 2.03
C ALA A 9 1.60 21.30 1.11
N GLY A 10 0.44 21.92 1.36
CA GLY A 10 -0.76 21.86 0.52
C GLY A 10 -1.77 20.78 0.93
N ARG A 11 -1.36 19.75 1.68
CA ARG A 11 -2.24 18.63 2.11
C ARG A 11 -2.16 18.32 3.60
N ASN A 12 -1.80 19.29 4.44
CA ASN A 12 -1.73 19.11 5.90
C ASN A 12 -3.06 18.65 6.50
N PHE A 13 -4.18 19.03 5.91
CA PHE A 13 -5.52 18.60 6.36
C PHE A 13 -5.77 17.09 6.26
N GLU A 14 -4.95 16.34 5.52
CA GLU A 14 -5.00 14.89 5.41
C GLU A 14 -4.04 14.17 6.38
N TYR A 15 -3.24 14.92 7.12
CA TYR A 15 -2.20 14.38 7.99
C TYR A 15 -2.62 14.50 9.45
N TYR A 16 -2.13 13.61 10.29
CA TYR A 16 -2.55 13.55 11.69
C TYR A 16 -1.76 14.48 12.60
N SER A 17 -0.45 14.67 12.35
CA SER A 17 0.42 15.47 13.19
C SER A 17 1.74 15.80 12.51
N GLU A 18 2.51 16.70 13.06
CA GLU A 18 3.93 16.93 12.79
C GLU A 18 4.81 15.84 13.45
N ASP A 19 4.31 15.20 14.51
CA ASP A 19 4.99 14.11 15.20
C ASP A 19 4.70 12.76 14.54
N GLY A 20 5.75 12.08 14.04
CA GLY A 20 5.62 10.80 13.37
C GLY A 20 5.12 9.66 14.27
N VAL A 21 5.41 9.72 15.58
CA VAL A 21 4.96 8.71 16.55
C VAL A 21 3.47 8.89 16.82
N LEU A 22 3.04 10.12 17.08
CA LEU A 22 1.62 10.44 17.27
C LEU A 22 0.80 10.10 16.03
N SER A 23 1.28 10.53 14.85
CA SER A 23 0.66 10.20 13.57
C SER A 23 0.49 8.69 13.37
N GLY A 24 1.55 7.94 13.65
CA GLY A 24 1.53 6.48 13.51
C GLY A 24 0.55 5.79 14.46
N LYS A 25 0.46 6.25 15.72
CA LYS A 25 -0.48 5.72 16.71
C LYS A 25 -1.93 6.02 16.35
N ILE A 26 -2.23 7.26 15.95
CA ILE A 26 -3.59 7.65 15.51
C ILE A 26 -3.97 6.81 14.27
N ALA A 27 -3.10 6.74 13.30
CA ALA A 27 -3.34 5.96 12.08
C ALA A 27 -3.55 4.48 12.38
N SER A 28 -2.79 3.89 13.31
CA SER A 28 -2.99 2.50 13.71
C SER A 28 -4.39 2.26 14.26
N GLY A 29 -4.88 3.16 15.14
CA GLY A 29 -6.24 3.09 15.65
C GLY A 29 -7.31 3.22 14.56
N VAL A 30 -7.14 4.17 13.65
CA VAL A 30 -8.08 4.37 12.52
C VAL A 30 -8.11 3.15 11.59
N VAL A 31 -6.94 2.61 11.23
CA VAL A 31 -6.82 1.44 10.34
C VAL A 31 -7.40 0.20 11.02
N SER A 32 -7.11 -0.03 12.29
CA SER A 32 -7.69 -1.14 13.06
C SER A 32 -9.21 -1.04 13.14
N GLY A 33 -9.74 0.12 13.51
CA GLY A 33 -11.19 0.32 13.61
C GLY A 33 -11.91 0.18 12.26
N ALA A 34 -11.31 0.61 11.15
CA ALA A 34 -11.84 0.38 9.81
C ALA A 34 -11.83 -1.12 9.45
N ALA A 35 -10.72 -1.81 9.74
CA ALA A 35 -10.57 -3.22 9.45
C ALA A 35 -11.54 -4.09 10.27
N ASP A 36 -11.83 -3.74 11.53
CA ASP A 36 -12.83 -4.39 12.37
C ASP A 36 -14.26 -4.31 11.78
N LYS A 37 -14.49 -3.34 10.88
CA LYS A 37 -15.72 -3.21 10.08
C LYS A 37 -15.59 -3.81 8.67
N GLY A 38 -14.48 -4.49 8.39
CA GLY A 38 -14.21 -5.14 7.11
C GLY A 38 -13.74 -4.20 6.00
N VAL A 39 -13.34 -3.00 6.33
CA VAL A 39 -12.81 -2.01 5.38
C VAL A 39 -11.31 -1.91 5.54
N PHE A 40 -10.55 -2.30 4.52
CA PHE A 40 -9.10 -2.15 4.50
C PHE A 40 -8.71 -0.83 3.84
N ALA A 41 -7.97 -0.02 4.62
CA ALA A 41 -7.55 1.30 4.19
C ALA A 41 -6.20 1.25 3.46
N TYR A 42 -6.11 1.97 2.33
CA TYR A 42 -4.82 2.26 1.70
C TYR A 42 -4.17 3.44 2.43
N ILE A 43 -3.15 3.16 3.24
CA ILE A 43 -2.38 4.24 3.86
C ILE A 43 -1.47 4.90 2.83
N LYS A 44 -1.40 6.24 2.85
CA LYS A 44 -0.78 7.01 1.77
C LYS A 44 -0.14 8.32 2.25
N HIS A 45 0.72 8.91 1.45
CA HIS A 45 1.41 8.37 0.27
C HIS A 45 2.81 7.95 0.68
N PHE A 46 3.18 6.73 0.36
CA PHE A 46 4.43 6.11 0.80
C PHE A 46 5.54 6.33 -0.26
N ALA A 47 6.54 7.18 0.00
CA ALA A 47 6.75 8.03 1.16
C ALA A 47 7.42 9.36 0.75
N LEU A 48 7.58 10.26 1.72
CA LEU A 48 8.28 11.54 1.54
C LEU A 48 7.59 12.52 0.58
N ASN A 49 6.28 12.42 0.39
CA ASN A 49 5.51 13.37 -0.40
C ASN A 49 4.88 14.44 0.50
N ASP A 50 5.72 15.28 1.10
CA ASP A 50 5.30 16.33 2.03
C ASP A 50 5.14 17.70 1.33
N GLN A 51 5.11 17.71 0.00
CA GLN A 51 4.95 18.91 -0.83
C GLN A 51 4.10 18.59 -2.06
N GLU A 52 3.13 19.45 -2.37
CA GLU A 52 2.27 19.30 -3.54
C GLU A 52 2.84 20.00 -4.78
N TYR A 53 3.54 21.11 -4.59
CA TYR A 53 4.10 21.86 -5.71
C TYR A 53 5.10 21.02 -6.49
N MET A 54 4.90 20.91 -7.80
CA MET A 54 5.74 20.16 -8.75
C MET A 54 5.85 18.65 -8.47
N ARG A 55 4.96 18.06 -7.66
CA ARG A 55 5.03 16.64 -7.25
C ARG A 55 5.00 15.66 -8.42
N THR A 56 4.29 16.03 -9.50
CA THR A 56 4.12 15.18 -10.69
C THR A 56 5.16 15.45 -11.80
N THR A 57 6.05 16.40 -11.61
CA THR A 57 7.05 16.79 -12.61
C THR A 57 8.48 16.64 -12.10
N ASN A 58 8.89 17.47 -11.15
CA ASN A 58 10.30 17.62 -10.80
C ASN A 58 10.62 17.39 -9.31
N LEU A 59 9.62 17.04 -8.48
CA LEU A 59 9.88 16.90 -7.04
C LEU A 59 10.81 15.70 -6.78
N CYS A 60 12.01 16.02 -6.31
CA CYS A 60 13.00 15.07 -5.82
C CYS A 60 13.25 15.39 -4.33
N THR A 61 12.96 14.43 -3.47
CA THR A 61 13.16 14.57 -2.03
C THR A 61 14.52 14.00 -1.64
N TRP A 62 15.31 14.79 -0.94
CA TRP A 62 16.65 14.42 -0.47
C TRP A 62 16.69 14.49 1.05
N ALA A 63 17.07 13.40 1.68
CA ALA A 63 17.33 13.33 3.11
C ALA A 63 18.34 12.20 3.37
N ASN A 64 19.04 12.27 4.50
CA ASN A 64 19.85 11.14 4.94
C ASN A 64 18.97 10.00 5.46
N GLU A 65 19.52 8.79 5.56
CA GLU A 65 18.76 7.60 5.96
C GLU A 65 18.13 7.75 7.35
N GLN A 66 18.83 8.36 8.29
CA GLN A 66 18.32 8.59 9.64
C GLN A 66 17.05 9.44 9.61
N ALA A 67 17.08 10.59 8.92
CA ALA A 67 15.92 11.45 8.81
C ALA A 67 14.76 10.76 8.08
N ILE A 68 15.06 9.99 7.03
CA ILE A 68 14.05 9.20 6.32
C ILE A 68 13.37 8.23 7.29
N ARG A 69 14.12 7.45 8.05
CA ARG A 69 13.57 6.41 8.94
C ARG A 69 12.89 6.99 10.18
N GLU A 70 13.51 7.96 10.83
CA GLU A 70 13.03 8.45 12.13
C GLU A 70 11.90 9.48 12.02
N ILE A 71 11.77 10.15 10.88
CA ILE A 71 10.77 11.20 10.67
C ILE A 71 9.71 10.74 9.64
N TYR A 72 10.14 10.55 8.40
CA TYR A 72 9.20 10.38 7.28
C TYR A 72 8.58 8.99 7.19
N LEU A 73 9.32 7.95 7.50
CA LEU A 73 8.84 6.58 7.50
C LEU A 73 8.20 6.16 8.83
N LYS A 74 8.51 6.84 9.92
CA LYS A 74 8.07 6.47 11.27
C LYS A 74 6.56 6.28 11.41
N PRO A 75 5.69 7.18 10.91
CA PRO A 75 4.24 6.97 11.03
C PRO A 75 3.76 5.73 10.27
N PHE A 76 4.34 5.45 9.10
CA PHE A 76 4.01 4.25 8.32
C PHE A 76 4.49 2.97 9.03
N GLU A 77 5.73 2.97 9.54
CA GLU A 77 6.29 1.86 10.30
C GLU A 77 5.39 1.47 11.48
N ILE A 78 5.01 2.46 12.29
CA ILE A 78 4.16 2.23 13.45
C ILE A 78 2.80 1.67 13.02
N CYS A 79 2.19 2.22 11.98
CA CYS A 79 0.91 1.73 11.48
C CYS A 79 1.00 0.30 10.96
N VAL A 80 2.02 -0.03 10.14
CA VAL A 80 2.22 -1.38 9.60
C VAL A 80 2.42 -2.40 10.70
N LYS A 81 3.21 -2.07 11.73
CA LYS A 81 3.57 -3.02 12.79
C LYS A 81 2.48 -3.16 13.88
N ASN A 82 1.71 -2.10 14.15
CA ASN A 82 0.84 -2.06 15.34
C ASN A 82 -0.66 -2.08 15.04
N ALA A 83 -1.11 -1.76 13.84
CA ALA A 83 -2.52 -1.88 13.51
C ALA A 83 -2.91 -3.36 13.42
N LYS A 84 -3.93 -3.76 14.19
CA LYS A 84 -4.39 -5.15 14.29
C LYS A 84 -5.89 -5.24 14.08
N THR A 85 -6.33 -6.38 13.58
CA THR A 85 -7.75 -6.76 13.50
C THR A 85 -7.88 -8.27 13.57
N THR A 86 -9.06 -8.74 13.97
CA THR A 86 -9.39 -10.17 13.97
C THR A 86 -10.27 -10.48 12.77
N ILE A 87 -9.86 -11.44 11.98
CA ILE A 87 -10.66 -11.94 10.86
C ILE A 87 -11.19 -13.34 11.17
N ASN A 88 -12.39 -13.63 10.66
CA ASN A 88 -12.96 -14.96 10.67
C ASN A 88 -12.62 -15.66 9.35
N TYR A 89 -12.40 -16.96 9.39
CA TYR A 89 -12.12 -17.77 8.20
C TYR A 89 -12.64 -19.20 8.39
N ILE A 90 -12.85 -19.88 7.29
CA ILE A 90 -13.23 -21.30 7.29
C ILE A 90 -11.95 -22.10 7.38
N SER A 91 -11.83 -22.92 8.42
CA SER A 91 -10.60 -23.63 8.77
C SER A 91 -10.50 -25.03 8.18
N ASP A 92 -11.62 -25.63 7.75
CA ASP A 92 -11.67 -26.97 7.18
C ASP A 92 -12.77 -27.13 6.13
N GLU A 93 -12.79 -28.29 5.47
CA GLU A 93 -13.77 -28.66 4.44
C GLU A 93 -15.20 -28.78 4.96
N ASN A 94 -15.39 -28.89 6.26
CA ASN A 94 -16.71 -28.99 6.89
C ASN A 94 -17.34 -27.62 7.16
N GLY A 95 -16.64 -26.55 6.86
CA GLY A 95 -17.11 -25.19 7.07
C GLY A 95 -16.93 -24.68 8.52
N THR A 96 -16.01 -25.28 9.28
CA THR A 96 -15.73 -24.83 10.66
C THR A 96 -15.17 -23.42 10.66
N MET A 97 -15.85 -22.53 11.38
CA MET A 97 -15.41 -21.15 11.54
C MET A 97 -14.30 -21.04 12.60
N SER A 98 -13.24 -20.35 12.27
CA SER A 98 -12.14 -20.00 13.15
C SER A 98 -11.81 -18.51 13.04
N SER A 99 -11.08 -17.99 14.00
CA SER A 99 -10.62 -16.60 13.96
C SER A 99 -9.11 -16.50 14.14
N LYS A 100 -8.51 -15.46 13.58
CA LYS A 100 -7.11 -15.13 13.79
C LYS A 100 -6.90 -13.63 13.80
N GLU A 101 -5.93 -13.17 14.59
CA GLU A 101 -5.43 -11.80 14.50
C GLU A 101 -4.46 -11.67 13.34
N ILE A 102 -4.60 -10.58 12.59
CA ILE A 102 -3.70 -10.19 11.51
C ILE A 102 -3.28 -8.73 11.65
N ASN A 103 -2.24 -8.33 10.92
CA ASN A 103 -1.96 -6.91 10.73
C ASN A 103 -3.08 -6.28 9.90
N ALA A 104 -3.71 -5.23 10.44
CA ALA A 104 -4.82 -4.54 9.78
C ALA A 104 -4.36 -3.71 8.57
N THR A 105 -3.08 -3.30 8.54
CA THR A 105 -2.50 -2.59 7.39
C THR A 105 -2.18 -3.59 6.29
N THR A 106 -3.11 -3.80 5.38
CA THR A 106 -2.99 -4.73 4.24
C THR A 106 -2.93 -4.02 2.89
N ALA A 107 -2.99 -2.70 2.88
CA ALA A 107 -2.99 -1.90 1.67
C ALA A 107 -2.16 -0.62 1.83
N MET A 108 -1.44 -0.23 0.79
CA MET A 108 -0.61 0.96 0.77
C MET A 108 -0.62 1.62 -0.60
N MET A 109 -0.54 2.95 -0.65
CA MET A 109 -0.38 3.68 -1.90
C MET A 109 0.98 4.35 -1.94
N SER A 110 1.74 4.11 -3.01
CA SER A 110 3.02 4.79 -3.24
C SER A 110 2.81 6.26 -3.62
N SER A 111 3.88 7.04 -3.60
CA SER A 111 3.81 8.47 -3.82
C SER A 111 4.33 8.90 -5.20
N PHE A 112 3.99 10.13 -5.62
CA PHE A 112 4.44 10.70 -6.89
C PHE A 112 5.93 11.08 -6.92
N ASN A 113 6.45 11.59 -5.79
CA ASN A 113 7.79 12.15 -5.73
C ASN A 113 8.88 11.11 -6.01
N ARG A 114 10.05 11.63 -6.30
CA ARG A 114 11.28 10.84 -6.32
C ARG A 114 11.98 10.96 -4.96
N ILE A 115 12.60 9.87 -4.53
CA ILE A 115 13.56 9.84 -3.42
C ILE A 115 14.94 9.81 -4.07
N GLY A 116 15.72 10.86 -3.88
CA GLY A 116 16.83 11.11 -4.77
C GLY A 116 16.33 11.29 -6.21
N THR A 117 16.83 10.48 -7.14
CA THR A 117 16.42 10.50 -8.54
C THR A 117 15.41 9.42 -8.90
N THR A 118 15.09 8.50 -7.98
CA THR A 118 14.23 7.34 -8.26
C THR A 118 12.80 7.60 -7.80
N TRP A 119 11.82 7.38 -8.67
CA TRP A 119 10.41 7.41 -8.28
C TRP A 119 10.16 6.50 -7.08
N ALA A 120 9.43 7.00 -6.06
CA ALA A 120 9.20 6.28 -4.82
C ALA A 120 8.57 4.89 -5.03
N GLY A 121 7.55 4.79 -5.89
CA GLY A 121 6.90 3.51 -6.22
C GLY A 121 7.78 2.54 -7.02
N GLY A 122 8.86 3.02 -7.64
CA GLY A 122 9.87 2.23 -8.34
C GLY A 122 11.15 2.01 -7.54
N TYR A 123 11.16 2.38 -6.24
CA TYR A 123 12.35 2.31 -5.40
C TYR A 123 12.34 1.01 -4.57
N LYS A 124 13.06 -0.01 -5.06
CA LYS A 124 13.11 -1.34 -4.45
C LYS A 124 13.51 -1.31 -2.98
N ASN A 125 14.49 -0.48 -2.62
CA ASN A 125 14.92 -0.40 -1.21
C ASN A 125 13.80 0.05 -0.29
N LEU A 126 12.90 0.93 -0.77
CA LEU A 126 11.74 1.35 0.00
C LEU A 126 10.61 0.31 -0.03
N MET A 127 10.22 -0.15 -1.24
CA MET A 127 9.02 -0.98 -1.43
C MET A 127 9.23 -2.45 -1.04
N THR A 128 10.43 -2.98 -1.22
CA THR A 128 10.75 -4.37 -0.85
C THR A 128 11.52 -4.40 0.47
N ASN A 129 12.73 -3.86 0.49
CA ASN A 129 13.63 -4.09 1.62
C ASN A 129 13.08 -3.50 2.93
N VAL A 130 12.62 -2.23 2.91
CA VAL A 130 12.08 -1.60 4.13
C VAL A 130 10.66 -2.08 4.41
N LEU A 131 9.74 -1.90 3.45
CA LEU A 131 8.34 -2.16 3.70
C LEU A 131 8.05 -3.64 3.95
N ARG A 132 8.57 -4.53 3.10
CA ARG A 132 8.24 -5.96 3.17
C ARG A 132 9.20 -6.75 4.04
N ASP A 133 10.50 -6.59 3.83
CA ASP A 133 11.49 -7.43 4.52
C ASP A 133 11.72 -6.97 5.97
N GLU A 134 11.86 -5.65 6.21
CA GLU A 134 12.09 -5.14 7.58
C GLU A 134 10.79 -5.01 8.40
N TRP A 135 9.69 -4.56 7.79
CA TRP A 135 8.43 -4.31 8.51
C TRP A 135 7.41 -5.45 8.41
N ASN A 136 7.72 -6.49 7.63
CA ASN A 136 6.86 -7.66 7.44
C ASN A 136 5.47 -7.31 6.87
N PHE A 137 5.42 -6.40 5.91
CA PHE A 137 4.18 -6.04 5.23
C PHE A 137 3.85 -7.04 4.13
N HIS A 138 2.71 -7.72 4.23
CA HIS A 138 2.27 -8.74 3.29
C HIS A 138 1.19 -8.28 2.32
N GLY A 139 0.69 -7.07 2.50
CA GLY A 139 -0.43 -6.53 1.72
C GLY A 139 -0.05 -6.03 0.33
N ALA A 140 -1.02 -5.44 -0.36
CA ALA A 140 -0.87 -4.89 -1.69
C ALA A 140 -0.44 -3.43 -1.67
N VAL A 141 0.47 -3.07 -2.58
CA VAL A 141 0.85 -1.68 -2.87
C VAL A 141 0.27 -1.27 -4.21
N ILE A 142 -0.52 -0.18 -4.22
CA ILE A 142 -0.97 0.48 -5.46
C ILE A 142 -0.14 1.73 -5.72
N SER A 143 0.12 2.08 -6.98
CA SER A 143 0.72 3.37 -7.30
C SER A 143 -0.25 4.51 -7.00
N ASP A 144 0.24 5.72 -6.77
CA ASP A 144 -0.56 6.92 -7.01
C ASP A 144 -0.88 7.01 -8.51
N PHE A 145 -1.77 7.93 -8.92
CA PHE A 145 -2.34 7.94 -10.26
C PHE A 145 -1.27 8.05 -11.35
N ASN A 146 -0.99 6.94 -12.03
CA ASN A 146 0.14 6.78 -12.92
C ASN A 146 -0.21 7.18 -14.36
N LEU A 147 -0.04 8.47 -14.66
CA LEU A 147 -0.15 9.01 -16.03
C LEU A 147 1.19 9.59 -16.54
N TYR A 148 2.24 9.51 -15.77
CA TYR A 148 3.49 10.23 -16.03
C TYR A 148 4.60 9.29 -16.45
N GLY A 149 5.31 9.63 -17.52
CA GLY A 149 6.37 8.78 -18.08
C GLY A 149 7.54 8.46 -17.14
N TYR A 150 7.70 9.22 -16.05
CA TYR A 150 8.73 8.95 -15.03
C TYR A 150 8.32 7.88 -13.99
N MET A 151 7.09 7.37 -14.08
CA MET A 151 6.54 6.33 -13.20
C MET A 151 6.40 5.01 -13.99
N PRO A 152 7.49 4.36 -14.44
CA PRO A 152 7.39 3.18 -15.29
C PRO A 152 6.82 2.00 -14.51
N SER A 153 5.73 1.44 -15.00
CA SER A 153 5.00 0.34 -14.35
C SER A 153 5.86 -0.91 -14.16
N ASP A 154 6.70 -1.24 -15.16
CA ASP A 154 7.63 -2.37 -15.06
C ASP A 154 8.65 -2.21 -13.93
N GLN A 155 9.15 -0.98 -13.72
CA GLN A 155 10.04 -0.68 -12.60
C GLN A 155 9.28 -0.78 -11.27
N GLY A 156 8.08 -0.20 -11.20
CA GLY A 156 7.24 -0.25 -10.01
C GLY A 156 6.95 -1.68 -9.57
N MET A 157 6.53 -2.53 -10.49
CA MET A 157 6.23 -3.93 -10.23
C MET A 157 7.46 -4.70 -9.72
N ARG A 158 8.62 -4.52 -10.36
CA ARG A 158 9.87 -5.15 -9.89
C ARG A 158 10.36 -4.62 -8.56
N ALA A 159 9.96 -3.40 -8.21
CA ALA A 159 10.28 -2.80 -6.91
C ALA A 159 9.33 -3.22 -5.78
N GLY A 160 8.16 -3.79 -6.10
CA GLY A 160 7.16 -4.22 -5.11
C GLY A 160 5.88 -3.39 -5.06
N THR A 161 5.63 -2.53 -6.09
CA THR A 161 4.33 -1.89 -6.31
C THR A 161 3.47 -2.82 -7.16
N ASP A 162 2.46 -3.43 -6.55
CA ASP A 162 1.71 -4.56 -7.10
C ASP A 162 0.67 -4.17 -8.15
N MET A 163 0.13 -2.96 -8.04
CA MET A 163 -0.90 -2.45 -8.95
C MET A 163 -0.56 -1.05 -9.43
N GLN A 164 -0.98 -0.75 -10.66
CA GLN A 164 -0.87 0.59 -11.22
C GLN A 164 -2.26 1.23 -11.32
N LEU A 165 -2.45 2.35 -10.65
CA LEU A 165 -3.65 3.16 -10.79
C LEU A 165 -3.51 4.02 -12.05
N THR A 166 -4.05 3.55 -13.17
CA THR A 166 -3.87 4.19 -14.48
C THR A 166 -5.02 3.88 -15.43
N TRP A 167 -5.23 4.75 -16.41
CA TRP A 167 -6.14 4.48 -17.54
C TRP A 167 -5.50 3.60 -18.62
N ASN A 168 -4.18 3.56 -18.69
CA ASN A 168 -3.42 2.92 -19.76
C ASN A 168 -2.73 1.65 -19.28
N LYS A 169 -2.55 0.68 -20.17
CA LYS A 169 -1.70 -0.48 -19.93
C LYS A 169 -0.23 -0.05 -20.08
N ASN A 170 0.45 0.14 -18.97
CA ASN A 170 1.82 0.64 -18.95
C ASN A 170 2.86 -0.46 -18.73
N PHE A 171 2.45 -1.74 -18.68
CA PHE A 171 3.38 -2.87 -18.64
C PHE A 171 3.85 -3.17 -20.05
N THR A 172 5.17 -3.18 -20.24
CA THR A 172 5.81 -3.43 -21.52
C THR A 172 6.53 -4.77 -21.58
N ASP A 173 6.98 -5.27 -20.42
CA ASP A 173 7.68 -6.55 -20.30
C ASP A 173 6.87 -7.53 -19.44
N THR A 174 6.18 -8.45 -20.11
CA THR A 174 5.42 -9.52 -19.46
C THR A 174 6.14 -10.87 -19.50
N ASP A 175 7.24 -10.99 -20.25
CA ASP A 175 7.82 -12.27 -20.64
C ASP A 175 9.18 -12.58 -20.01
N SER A 176 9.93 -11.56 -19.60
CA SER A 176 11.20 -11.82 -18.93
C SER A 176 11.02 -12.57 -17.60
N ALA A 177 12.02 -13.36 -17.22
CA ALA A 177 11.99 -14.11 -15.97
C ALA A 177 11.78 -13.21 -14.74
N THR A 178 12.42 -12.04 -14.73
CA THR A 178 12.27 -11.07 -13.63
C THR A 178 10.86 -10.48 -13.57
N SER A 179 10.24 -10.23 -14.71
CA SER A 179 8.88 -9.72 -14.78
C SER A 179 7.86 -10.76 -14.32
N ARG A 180 8.01 -12.02 -14.75
CA ARG A 180 7.14 -13.12 -14.31
C ARG A 180 7.21 -13.35 -12.81
N ILE A 181 8.40 -13.28 -12.21
CA ILE A 181 8.57 -13.35 -10.75
C ILE A 181 7.87 -12.17 -10.07
N ALA A 182 8.06 -10.95 -10.56
CA ALA A 182 7.44 -9.77 -10.00
C ALA A 182 5.90 -9.82 -10.10
N LEU A 183 5.35 -10.23 -11.24
CA LEU A 183 3.91 -10.45 -11.43
C LEU A 183 3.36 -11.48 -10.46
N ARG A 184 4.04 -12.61 -10.29
CA ARG A 184 3.63 -13.65 -9.33
C ARG A 184 3.58 -13.10 -7.91
N ASN A 185 4.58 -12.33 -7.50
CA ASN A 185 4.61 -11.70 -6.18
C ASN A 185 3.48 -10.69 -6.02
N ALA A 186 3.22 -9.87 -7.03
CA ALA A 186 2.13 -8.91 -7.04
C ALA A 186 0.77 -9.59 -6.87
N TYR A 187 0.50 -10.66 -7.63
CA TYR A 187 -0.73 -11.45 -7.45
C TYR A 187 -0.83 -12.06 -6.06
N HIS A 188 0.25 -12.61 -5.52
CA HIS A 188 0.27 -13.14 -4.16
C HIS A 188 -0.13 -12.07 -3.12
N ASN A 189 0.42 -10.87 -3.24
CA ASN A 189 0.12 -9.75 -2.34
C ASN A 189 -1.34 -9.29 -2.46
N LEU A 190 -1.86 -9.22 -3.68
CA LEU A 190 -3.26 -8.91 -3.95
C LEU A 190 -4.19 -9.97 -3.37
N PHE A 191 -3.90 -11.26 -3.60
CA PHE A 191 -4.70 -12.34 -3.05
C PHE A 191 -4.65 -12.39 -1.53
N TYR A 192 -3.50 -12.09 -0.90
CA TYR A 192 -3.41 -11.95 0.54
C TYR A 192 -4.38 -10.88 1.06
N MET A 193 -4.40 -9.70 0.44
CA MET A 193 -5.32 -8.62 0.82
C MET A 193 -6.78 -9.05 0.66
N VAL A 194 -7.14 -9.63 -0.49
CA VAL A 194 -8.51 -10.07 -0.77
C VAL A 194 -8.95 -11.21 0.14
N ALA A 195 -8.10 -12.23 0.32
CA ALA A 195 -8.41 -13.40 1.16
C ALA A 195 -8.64 -13.04 2.64
N ASN A 196 -8.02 -11.98 3.12
CA ASN A 196 -8.21 -11.50 4.48
C ASN A 196 -9.28 -10.40 4.60
N SER A 197 -9.94 -10.03 3.51
CA SER A 197 -11.01 -9.03 3.49
C SER A 197 -12.37 -9.64 3.78
N ASN A 198 -13.37 -8.81 4.05
CA ASN A 198 -14.76 -9.23 4.23
C ASN A 198 -15.35 -9.97 3.02
N ALA A 199 -14.80 -9.76 1.83
CA ALA A 199 -15.25 -10.46 0.64
C ALA A 199 -15.08 -11.99 0.75
N MET A 200 -14.11 -12.44 1.55
CA MET A 200 -13.78 -13.86 1.72
C MET A 200 -14.17 -14.42 3.09
N GLN A 201 -14.55 -13.58 4.04
CA GLN A 201 -14.92 -14.01 5.38
C GLN A 201 -16.29 -14.71 5.37
N GLY A 202 -16.34 -15.92 5.92
CA GLY A 202 -17.59 -16.68 6.05
C GLY A 202 -18.11 -17.31 4.73
N ILE A 203 -17.32 -17.30 3.67
CA ILE A 203 -17.67 -18.00 2.42
C ILE A 203 -17.30 -19.48 2.56
N ALA A 204 -18.28 -20.36 2.47
CA ALA A 204 -18.06 -21.80 2.56
C ALA A 204 -17.25 -22.30 1.35
N PRO A 205 -16.37 -23.33 1.52
CA PRO A 205 -15.71 -23.98 0.42
C PRO A 205 -16.71 -24.47 -0.64
N GLY A 206 -16.41 -24.25 -1.91
CA GLY A 206 -17.29 -24.65 -3.02
C GLY A 206 -18.47 -23.71 -3.28
N THR A 207 -18.60 -22.59 -2.56
CA THR A 207 -19.60 -21.58 -2.85
C THR A 207 -19.37 -20.99 -4.24
N ILE A 208 -20.39 -21.06 -5.10
CA ILE A 208 -20.37 -20.43 -6.41
C ILE A 208 -20.63 -18.93 -6.22
N ILE A 209 -19.63 -18.11 -6.52
CA ILE A 209 -19.76 -16.65 -6.51
C ILE A 209 -20.25 -16.22 -7.88
N SER A 210 -21.48 -15.69 -7.95
CA SER A 210 -21.99 -15.01 -9.14
C SER A 210 -21.95 -13.51 -8.95
N TYR A 211 -21.59 -12.79 -9.99
CA TYR A 211 -21.66 -11.33 -10.01
C TYR A 211 -22.32 -10.85 -11.32
N THR A 212 -23.06 -9.78 -11.21
CA THR A 212 -23.64 -9.11 -12.37
C THR A 212 -23.00 -7.74 -12.51
N LEU A 213 -22.35 -7.50 -13.64
CA LEU A 213 -21.88 -6.16 -14.00
C LEU A 213 -23.07 -5.36 -14.47
N SER A 214 -23.61 -4.48 -13.61
CA SER A 214 -24.71 -3.59 -13.98
C SER A 214 -24.19 -2.16 -14.12
N GLY A 215 -24.34 -1.60 -15.30
CA GLY A 215 -24.24 -0.15 -15.52
C GLY A 215 -22.82 0.45 -15.63
N TRP A 216 -21.77 -0.34 -15.59
CA TRP A 216 -20.41 0.12 -15.86
C TRP A 216 -20.07 -0.15 -17.32
N GLN A 217 -20.20 0.88 -18.15
CA GLN A 217 -19.57 0.87 -19.46
C GLN A 217 -18.16 1.44 -19.29
N ILE A 218 -17.15 0.65 -19.68
CA ILE A 218 -15.76 1.09 -19.80
C ILE A 218 -15.59 1.82 -21.12
#